data_3280f876b8de01d48bd03f6bf90cfb72
#
_entry.id   3280f876b8de01d48bd03f6bf90cfb72
#
_cell.length_a   1.000
_cell.length_b   1.000
_cell.length_c   1.000
_cell.angle_alpha   90.00
_cell.angle_beta   90.00
_cell.angle_gamma   90.00
#
_symmetry.space_group_name_H-M   'P 1'
#
loop_
_entity.id
_entity.type
_entity.pdbx_description
1 polymer ?
#
loop_
_entity_poly.entity_id
_entity_poly.type
_entity_poly.pdbx_seq_one_letter_code
_entity_poly.pdbx_strand_id
1 'polypeptide(L)'
;KLASGIPNLILDVKVGRGALMANIKQAKKLAESLVFVAKASNCNTKALITNMDDPLSSSIGNSLEVETVVEVLLGKNKNEYALLDTTIALSVELYSMVYSEKSPSEIKQKIYSLLESGHVAECFEKMVSALGGPKNFLSIYQKVLPRANSVVPVKAKKEGFISQINTKALGDVLVKIGGGRQKASDKLDLSVGFTEVIKSGQEVNKKTPLLFLHGAG
;
A
#
# COMPACT_ATOMS: atom_id res chain seq x y z
N LYS A 1 -12.59 -10.49 -8.77
CA LYS A 1 -12.89 -9.20 -9.44
C LYS A 1 -14.05 -9.34 -10.43
N LEU A 2 -14.01 -10.31 -11.35
CA LEU A 2 -15.07 -10.49 -12.35
C LEU A 2 -16.44 -10.76 -11.71
N ALA A 3 -16.49 -11.56 -10.65
CA ALA A 3 -17.73 -11.84 -9.91
C ALA A 3 -18.38 -10.59 -9.27
N SER A 4 -17.64 -9.49 -9.13
CA SER A 4 -18.18 -8.23 -8.63
C SER A 4 -18.93 -7.41 -9.69
N GLY A 5 -18.92 -7.85 -10.96
CA GLY A 5 -19.64 -7.19 -12.07
C GLY A 5 -19.13 -5.79 -12.43
N ILE A 6 -17.89 -5.47 -12.11
CA ILE A 6 -17.29 -4.15 -12.39
C ILE A 6 -17.01 -4.01 -13.89
N PRO A 7 -17.39 -2.88 -14.54
CA PRO A 7 -17.18 -2.69 -15.98
C PRO A 7 -15.74 -2.31 -16.33
N ASN A 8 -15.01 -1.62 -15.43
CA ASN A 8 -13.64 -1.18 -15.63
C ASN A 8 -12.75 -1.65 -14.48
N LEU A 9 -11.54 -2.08 -14.81
CA LEU A 9 -10.56 -2.59 -13.84
C LEU A 9 -9.16 -2.12 -14.19
N ILE A 10 -8.45 -1.57 -13.22
CA ILE A 10 -7.01 -1.39 -13.29
C ILE A 10 -6.32 -2.40 -12.36
N LEU A 11 -5.31 -3.09 -12.84
CA LEU A 11 -4.52 -4.05 -12.08
C LEU A 11 -3.14 -3.46 -11.78
N ASP A 12 -2.73 -3.55 -10.53
CA ASP A 12 -1.36 -3.30 -10.10
C ASP A 12 -0.62 -4.65 -10.04
N VAL A 13 0.30 -4.88 -10.97
CA VAL A 13 1.10 -6.10 -11.06
C VAL A 13 2.50 -5.80 -10.53
N LYS A 14 2.78 -6.31 -9.33
CA LYS A 14 4.05 -6.09 -8.65
C LYS A 14 5.18 -6.91 -9.24
N VAL A 15 6.35 -6.28 -9.41
CA VAL A 15 7.62 -6.92 -9.80
C VAL A 15 8.73 -6.56 -8.85
N GLY A 16 9.62 -7.49 -8.57
CA GLY A 16 10.78 -7.28 -7.70
C GLY A 16 10.89 -8.28 -6.56
N ARG A 17 11.79 -8.02 -5.62
CA ARG A 17 12.15 -8.95 -4.53
C ARG A 17 11.02 -9.26 -3.55
N GLY A 18 10.06 -8.34 -3.40
CA GLY A 18 8.88 -8.55 -2.56
C GLY A 18 7.70 -9.17 -3.29
N ALA A 19 7.76 -9.26 -4.62
CA ALA A 19 6.68 -9.72 -5.47
C ALA A 19 6.76 -11.21 -5.79
N LEU A 20 5.64 -11.78 -6.25
CA LEU A 20 5.63 -13.12 -6.84
C LEU A 20 6.40 -13.17 -8.17
N MET A 21 6.39 -12.07 -8.93
CA MET A 21 7.11 -11.95 -10.20
C MET A 21 8.49 -11.32 -9.94
N ALA A 22 9.54 -12.13 -10.02
CA ALA A 22 10.91 -11.71 -9.75
C ALA A 22 11.51 -10.78 -10.83
N ASN A 23 10.97 -10.80 -12.05
CA ASN A 23 11.48 -10.00 -13.16
C ASN A 23 10.36 -9.47 -14.06
N ILE A 24 10.69 -8.42 -14.79
CA ILE A 24 9.74 -7.69 -15.65
C ILE A 24 9.11 -8.56 -16.74
N LYS A 25 9.84 -9.53 -17.28
CA LYS A 25 9.33 -10.45 -18.33
C LYS A 25 8.18 -11.31 -17.79
N GLN A 26 8.34 -11.85 -16.58
CA GLN A 26 7.29 -12.62 -15.91
C GLN A 26 6.09 -11.75 -15.52
N ALA A 27 6.34 -10.56 -14.98
CA ALA A 27 5.29 -9.61 -14.62
C ALA A 27 4.46 -9.19 -15.85
N LYS A 28 5.13 -8.93 -16.99
CA LYS A 28 4.47 -8.57 -18.24
C LYS A 28 3.59 -9.72 -18.75
N LYS A 29 4.10 -10.95 -18.76
CA LYS A 29 3.33 -12.13 -19.17
C LYS A 29 2.09 -12.34 -18.27
N LEU A 30 2.23 -12.15 -16.96
CA LEU A 30 1.11 -12.22 -16.03
C LEU A 30 0.09 -11.11 -16.31
N ALA A 31 0.54 -9.87 -16.46
CA ALA A 31 -0.33 -8.73 -16.76
C ALA A 31 -1.13 -8.94 -18.06
N GLU A 32 -0.47 -9.38 -19.14
CA GLU A 32 -1.10 -9.68 -20.41
C GLU A 32 -2.18 -10.78 -20.27
N SER A 33 -1.86 -11.86 -19.54
CA SER A 33 -2.81 -12.95 -19.29
C SER A 33 -4.03 -12.49 -18.51
N LEU A 34 -3.84 -11.72 -17.43
CA LEU A 34 -4.93 -11.21 -16.61
C LEU A 34 -5.83 -10.24 -17.38
N VAL A 35 -5.23 -9.33 -18.16
CA VAL A 35 -5.96 -8.38 -19.02
C VAL A 35 -6.76 -9.13 -20.09
N PHE A 36 -6.18 -10.15 -20.72
CA PHE A 36 -6.86 -10.96 -21.72
C PHE A 36 -8.10 -11.65 -21.15
N VAL A 37 -7.96 -12.36 -20.02
CA VAL A 37 -9.09 -13.05 -19.36
C VAL A 37 -10.19 -12.09 -18.93
N ALA A 38 -9.82 -10.93 -18.35
CA ALA A 38 -10.79 -9.96 -17.89
C ALA A 38 -11.57 -9.34 -19.07
N LYS A 39 -10.89 -8.98 -20.16
CA LYS A 39 -11.53 -8.46 -21.38
C LYS A 39 -12.44 -9.50 -22.03
N ALA A 40 -12.03 -10.78 -22.07
CA ALA A 40 -12.86 -11.87 -22.57
C ALA A 40 -14.15 -12.08 -21.74
N SER A 41 -14.15 -11.57 -20.49
CA SER A 41 -15.31 -11.57 -19.59
C SER A 41 -16.05 -10.22 -19.56
N ASN A 42 -15.94 -9.40 -20.61
CA ASN A 42 -16.55 -8.07 -20.74
C ASN A 42 -16.17 -7.06 -19.65
N CYS A 43 -15.01 -7.22 -19.02
CA CYS A 43 -14.44 -6.25 -18.11
C CYS A 43 -13.32 -5.49 -18.82
N ASN A 44 -13.53 -4.19 -19.10
CA ASN A 44 -12.50 -3.35 -19.68
C ASN A 44 -11.34 -3.22 -18.70
N THR A 45 -10.16 -3.73 -19.07
CA THR A 45 -9.06 -3.90 -18.12
C THR A 45 -7.74 -3.40 -18.67
N LYS A 46 -7.01 -2.67 -17.82
CA LYS A 46 -5.59 -2.31 -18.01
C LYS A 46 -4.78 -2.84 -16.84
N ALA A 47 -3.46 -2.91 -17.02
CA ALA A 47 -2.52 -3.26 -15.95
C ALA A 47 -1.33 -2.30 -15.94
N LEU A 48 -0.92 -1.89 -14.75
CA LEU A 48 0.36 -1.23 -14.49
C LEU A 48 1.30 -2.24 -13.84
N ILE A 49 2.57 -2.21 -14.24
CA ILE A 49 3.62 -3.00 -13.59
C ILE A 49 4.39 -2.04 -12.69
N THR A 50 4.41 -2.33 -11.39
CA THR A 50 5.02 -1.46 -10.38
C THR A 50 6.10 -2.17 -9.59
N ASN A 51 7.10 -1.42 -9.12
CA ASN A 51 8.24 -1.96 -8.39
C ASN A 51 7.85 -2.37 -6.96
N MET A 52 8.37 -3.52 -6.51
CA MET A 52 8.27 -4.02 -5.14
C MET A 52 9.63 -4.48 -4.60
N ASP A 53 10.71 -3.82 -5.01
CA ASP A 53 12.04 -4.05 -4.42
C ASP A 53 12.13 -3.43 -3.03
N ASP A 54 11.47 -2.31 -2.82
CA ASP A 54 11.24 -1.69 -1.51
C ASP A 54 9.74 -1.79 -1.13
N PRO A 55 9.40 -1.73 0.16
CA PRO A 55 8.01 -1.58 0.59
C PRO A 55 7.37 -0.33 -0.02
N LEU A 56 6.10 -0.44 -0.41
CA LEU A 56 5.36 0.67 -1.00
C LEU A 56 5.18 1.84 -0.02
N SER A 57 4.97 1.51 1.25
CA SER A 57 4.81 2.44 2.37
C SER A 57 5.94 2.25 3.38
N SER A 58 6.19 3.25 4.21
CA SER A 58 7.07 3.15 5.38
C SER A 58 6.47 2.30 6.50
N SER A 59 5.19 1.95 6.42
CA SER A 59 4.49 1.08 7.36
C SER A 59 4.13 -0.25 6.73
N ILE A 60 4.25 -1.34 7.50
CA ILE A 60 3.91 -2.70 7.11
C ILE A 60 3.15 -3.34 8.27
N GLY A 61 1.89 -3.73 8.07
CA GLY A 61 1.00 -4.29 9.09
C GLY A 61 -0.38 -3.66 9.06
N ASN A 62 -1.41 -4.41 9.40
CA ASN A 62 -2.80 -4.05 9.11
C ASN A 62 -3.20 -2.65 9.62
N SER A 63 -3.16 -2.42 10.94
CA SER A 63 -3.54 -1.12 11.51
C SER A 63 -2.57 0.00 11.17
N LEU A 64 -1.28 -0.32 11.08
CA LEU A 64 -0.22 0.64 10.78
C LEU A 64 -0.34 1.19 9.36
N GLU A 65 -0.65 0.34 8.38
CA GLU A 65 -0.91 0.76 7.00
C GLU A 65 -2.18 1.61 6.89
N VAL A 66 -3.26 1.24 7.59
CA VAL A 66 -4.50 2.05 7.62
C VAL A 66 -4.23 3.41 8.24
N GLU A 67 -3.47 3.50 9.33
CA GLU A 67 -3.05 4.76 9.94
C GLU A 67 -2.28 5.63 8.95
N THR A 68 -1.28 5.06 8.28
CA THR A 68 -0.50 5.77 7.24
C THR A 68 -1.39 6.29 6.11
N VAL A 69 -2.33 5.47 5.62
CA VAL A 69 -3.29 5.91 4.58
C VAL A 69 -4.14 7.08 5.07
N VAL A 70 -4.68 7.01 6.29
CA VAL A 70 -5.47 8.12 6.86
C VAL A 70 -4.62 9.39 6.97
N GLU A 71 -3.37 9.29 7.42
CA GLU A 71 -2.47 10.44 7.53
C GLU A 71 -2.14 11.07 6.18
N VAL A 72 -1.94 10.23 5.14
CA VAL A 72 -1.76 10.71 3.76
C VAL A 72 -3.00 11.43 3.27
N LEU A 73 -4.20 10.84 3.46
CA LEU A 73 -5.47 11.43 3.04
C LEU A 73 -5.80 12.75 3.77
N LEU A 74 -5.34 12.90 5.01
CA LEU A 74 -5.48 14.12 5.80
C LEU A 74 -4.36 15.15 5.53
N GLY A 75 -3.41 14.85 4.64
CA GLY A 75 -2.26 15.71 4.35
C GLY A 75 -1.24 15.83 5.49
N LYS A 76 -1.32 14.96 6.51
CA LYS A 76 -0.43 14.95 7.68
C LYS A 76 0.91 14.26 7.38
N ASN A 77 0.91 13.22 6.54
CA ASN A 77 2.10 12.50 6.12
C ASN A 77 2.36 12.74 4.63
N LYS A 78 3.38 13.55 4.34
CA LYS A 78 3.77 13.92 2.97
C LYS A 78 4.94 13.10 2.42
N ASN A 79 5.50 12.17 3.22
CA ASN A 79 6.73 11.45 2.86
C ASN A 79 6.46 10.10 2.19
N GLU A 80 5.19 9.71 2.02
CA GLU A 80 4.77 8.46 1.38
C GLU A 80 4.68 8.59 -0.14
N TYR A 81 5.75 9.11 -0.77
CA TYR A 81 5.79 9.40 -2.21
C TYR A 81 5.49 8.17 -3.07
N ALA A 82 6.08 7.02 -2.77
CA ALA A 82 5.88 5.80 -3.57
C ALA A 82 4.43 5.30 -3.51
N LEU A 83 3.81 5.35 -2.32
CA LEU A 83 2.39 5.02 -2.13
C LEU A 83 1.50 5.98 -2.91
N LEU A 84 1.74 7.29 -2.77
CA LEU A 84 0.95 8.32 -3.40
C LEU A 84 1.08 8.27 -4.94
N ASP A 85 2.31 8.22 -5.47
CA ASP A 85 2.58 8.18 -6.91
C ASP A 85 1.96 6.94 -7.57
N THR A 86 2.08 5.78 -6.94
CA THR A 86 1.45 4.54 -7.45
C THR A 86 -0.06 4.65 -7.44
N THR A 87 -0.65 5.17 -6.36
CA THR A 87 -2.10 5.35 -6.23
C THR A 87 -2.63 6.33 -7.27
N ILE A 88 -1.92 7.45 -7.48
CA ILE A 88 -2.30 8.45 -8.49
C ILE A 88 -2.18 7.85 -9.89
N ALA A 89 -1.11 7.13 -10.21
CA ALA A 89 -0.94 6.51 -11.51
C ALA A 89 -2.08 5.53 -11.83
N LEU A 90 -2.42 4.65 -10.89
CA LEU A 90 -3.55 3.72 -11.02
C LEU A 90 -4.88 4.47 -11.18
N SER A 91 -5.09 5.55 -10.43
CA SER A 91 -6.30 6.37 -10.48
C SER A 91 -6.43 7.11 -11.81
N VAL A 92 -5.33 7.65 -12.35
CA VAL A 92 -5.31 8.30 -13.67
C VAL A 92 -5.71 7.31 -14.76
N GLU A 93 -5.13 6.11 -14.76
CA GLU A 93 -5.46 5.08 -15.74
C GLU A 93 -6.93 4.64 -15.64
N LEU A 94 -7.44 4.39 -14.43
CA LEU A 94 -8.83 4.01 -14.23
C LEU A 94 -9.79 5.12 -14.67
N TYR A 95 -9.50 6.37 -14.31
CA TYR A 95 -10.32 7.53 -14.68
C TYR A 95 -10.33 7.76 -16.21
N SER A 96 -9.19 7.60 -16.87
CA SER A 96 -9.05 7.70 -18.33
C SER A 96 -9.84 6.60 -19.09
N MET A 97 -10.10 5.46 -18.46
CA MET A 97 -10.95 4.42 -19.04
C MET A 97 -12.43 4.81 -19.09
N VAL A 98 -12.86 5.70 -18.19
CA VAL A 98 -14.25 6.18 -18.08
C VAL A 98 -14.44 7.50 -18.80
N TYR A 99 -13.46 8.40 -18.75
CA TYR A 99 -13.49 9.76 -19.30
C TYR A 99 -12.38 9.91 -20.34
N SER A 100 -12.55 9.25 -21.47
CA SER A 100 -11.53 9.18 -22.54
C SER A 100 -11.25 10.50 -23.23
N GLU A 101 -12.14 11.49 -23.10
CA GLU A 101 -12.03 12.84 -23.66
C GLU A 101 -11.03 13.73 -22.90
N LYS A 102 -10.65 13.35 -21.67
CA LYS A 102 -9.72 14.13 -20.85
C LYS A 102 -8.28 13.65 -21.01
N SER A 103 -7.36 14.59 -21.03
CA SER A 103 -5.94 14.27 -21.04
C SER A 103 -5.48 13.70 -19.68
N PRO A 104 -4.47 12.83 -19.65
CA PRO A 104 -3.91 12.31 -18.39
C PRO A 104 -3.44 13.41 -17.43
N SER A 105 -2.95 14.54 -17.95
CA SER A 105 -2.52 15.67 -17.14
C SER A 105 -3.69 16.37 -16.44
N GLU A 106 -4.80 16.60 -17.13
CA GLU A 106 -6.01 17.17 -16.54
C GLU A 106 -6.61 16.24 -15.46
N ILE A 107 -6.62 14.93 -15.74
CA ILE A 107 -7.07 13.92 -14.77
C ILE A 107 -6.17 13.95 -13.53
N LYS A 108 -4.86 13.96 -13.71
CA LYS A 108 -3.89 14.03 -12.62
C LYS A 108 -4.08 15.27 -11.75
N GLN A 109 -4.25 16.46 -12.37
CA GLN A 109 -4.56 17.71 -11.65
C GLN A 109 -5.88 17.59 -10.86
N LYS A 110 -6.92 17.02 -11.46
CA LYS A 110 -8.20 16.78 -10.78
C LYS A 110 -8.05 15.88 -9.56
N ILE A 111 -7.27 14.80 -9.66
CA ILE A 111 -7.01 13.88 -8.55
C ILE A 111 -6.30 14.61 -7.40
N TYR A 112 -5.26 15.40 -7.71
CA TYR A 112 -4.58 16.22 -6.69
C TYR A 112 -5.54 17.21 -6.03
N SER A 113 -6.37 17.92 -6.79
CA SER A 113 -7.34 18.86 -6.22
C SER A 113 -8.34 18.18 -5.27
N LEU A 114 -8.74 16.93 -5.56
CA LEU A 114 -9.63 16.16 -4.70
C LEU A 114 -8.94 15.68 -3.41
N LEU A 115 -7.65 15.36 -3.48
CA LEU A 115 -6.84 15.02 -2.31
C LEU A 115 -6.65 16.25 -1.40
N GLU A 116 -6.23 17.37 -1.97
CA GLU A 116 -5.97 18.62 -1.24
C GLU A 116 -7.22 19.22 -0.61
N SER A 117 -8.39 19.08 -1.26
CA SER A 117 -9.67 19.54 -0.72
C SER A 117 -10.21 18.66 0.42
N GLY A 118 -9.62 17.51 0.70
CA GLY A 118 -10.10 16.54 1.69
C GLY A 118 -11.25 15.65 1.19
N HIS A 119 -11.73 15.84 -0.04
CA HIS A 119 -12.87 15.08 -0.57
C HIS A 119 -12.60 13.57 -0.64
N VAL A 120 -11.36 13.17 -0.93
CA VAL A 120 -10.96 11.74 -0.93
C VAL A 120 -11.02 11.16 0.49
N ALA A 121 -10.59 11.94 1.49
CA ALA A 121 -10.67 11.54 2.90
C ALA A 121 -12.13 11.33 3.33
N GLU A 122 -13.04 12.24 2.96
CA GLU A 122 -14.48 12.08 3.23
C GLU A 122 -15.06 10.83 2.56
N CYS A 123 -14.68 10.54 1.30
CA CYS A 123 -15.10 9.33 0.61
C CYS A 123 -14.60 8.07 1.32
N PHE A 124 -13.36 8.08 1.81
CA PHE A 124 -12.79 6.99 2.60
C PHE A 124 -13.58 6.77 3.90
N GLU A 125 -13.91 7.84 4.64
CA GLU A 125 -14.71 7.77 5.86
C GLU A 125 -16.11 7.19 5.61
N LYS A 126 -16.78 7.64 4.52
CA LYS A 126 -18.07 7.07 4.09
C LYS A 126 -17.97 5.58 3.77
N MET A 127 -16.89 5.15 3.10
CA MET A 127 -16.64 3.74 2.81
C MET A 127 -16.46 2.94 4.10
N VAL A 128 -15.64 3.42 5.04
CA VAL A 128 -15.44 2.77 6.36
C VAL A 128 -16.77 2.63 7.09
N SER A 129 -17.57 3.69 7.13
CA SER A 129 -18.91 3.68 7.77
C SER A 129 -19.87 2.69 7.09
N ALA A 130 -19.90 2.64 5.76
CA ALA A 130 -20.75 1.72 5.01
C ALA A 130 -20.36 0.24 5.23
N LEU A 131 -19.10 -0.03 5.53
CA LEU A 131 -18.59 -1.36 5.88
C LEU A 131 -18.80 -1.72 7.37
N GLY A 132 -19.48 -0.88 8.14
CA GLY A 132 -19.79 -1.13 9.55
C GLY A 132 -18.81 -0.51 10.54
N GLY A 133 -17.85 0.28 10.09
CA GLY A 133 -16.93 1.03 10.93
C GLY A 133 -17.55 2.32 11.50
N PRO A 134 -16.80 3.05 12.36
CA PRO A 134 -17.28 4.30 12.93
C PRO A 134 -17.56 5.37 11.88
N LYS A 135 -18.66 6.13 12.06
CA LYS A 135 -19.02 7.23 11.15
C LYS A 135 -18.03 8.40 11.14
N ASN A 136 -17.29 8.59 12.24
CA ASN A 136 -16.30 9.66 12.44
C ASN A 136 -14.87 9.09 12.48
N PHE A 137 -14.58 8.09 11.65
CA PHE A 137 -13.33 7.33 11.68
C PHE A 137 -12.10 8.22 11.57
N LEU A 138 -12.11 9.21 10.67
CA LEU A 138 -10.97 10.11 10.46
C LEU A 138 -10.60 10.94 11.70
N SER A 139 -11.55 11.19 12.59
CA SER A 139 -11.29 11.93 13.83
C SER A 139 -10.87 11.05 15.01
N ILE A 140 -11.16 9.73 14.93
CA ILE A 140 -10.91 8.79 16.05
C ILE A 140 -10.02 7.60 15.68
N TYR A 141 -9.48 7.53 14.45
CA TYR A 141 -8.70 6.37 13.98
C TYR A 141 -7.58 5.96 14.95
N GLN A 142 -6.89 6.91 15.56
CA GLN A 142 -5.84 6.63 16.54
C GLN A 142 -6.33 5.93 17.82
N LYS A 143 -7.62 6.07 18.16
CA LYS A 143 -8.24 5.45 19.34
C LYS A 143 -8.83 4.07 19.03
N VAL A 144 -9.27 3.85 17.79
CA VAL A 144 -9.99 2.63 17.40
C VAL A 144 -9.10 1.61 16.70
N LEU A 145 -8.01 2.06 16.07
CA LEU A 145 -7.05 1.13 15.46
C LEU A 145 -6.28 0.37 16.56
N PRO A 146 -6.21 -0.97 16.46
CA PRO A 146 -5.40 -1.78 17.37
C PRO A 146 -3.94 -1.32 17.42
N ARG A 147 -3.36 -1.30 18.61
CA ARG A 147 -1.97 -0.91 18.85
C ARG A 147 -1.22 -1.98 19.61
N ALA A 148 0.02 -2.21 19.23
CA ALA A 148 0.91 -3.12 19.93
C ALA A 148 1.32 -2.57 21.29
N ASN A 149 1.56 -3.47 22.24
CA ASN A 149 2.00 -3.10 23.60
C ASN A 149 3.48 -2.71 23.67
N SER A 150 4.27 -3.12 22.68
CA SER A 150 5.70 -2.86 22.61
C SER A 150 6.09 -2.33 21.23
N VAL A 151 6.94 -1.30 21.22
CA VAL A 151 7.54 -0.73 20.01
C VAL A 151 9.03 -0.62 20.22
N VAL A 152 9.80 -1.37 19.42
CA VAL A 152 11.26 -1.50 19.60
C VAL A 152 12.00 -1.09 18.33
N PRO A 153 12.99 -0.17 18.41
CA PRO A 153 13.83 0.19 17.27
C PRO A 153 14.79 -0.96 16.89
N VAL A 154 14.81 -1.33 15.64
CA VAL A 154 15.82 -2.21 15.05
C VAL A 154 16.88 -1.35 14.41
N LYS A 155 18.06 -1.25 15.04
CA LYS A 155 19.12 -0.33 14.62
C LYS A 155 20.08 -0.98 13.62
N ALA A 156 20.71 -0.14 12.80
CA ALA A 156 21.80 -0.54 11.93
C ALA A 156 23.02 -1.03 12.76
N LYS A 157 23.68 -2.09 12.27
CA LYS A 157 24.89 -2.65 12.92
C LYS A 157 26.18 -2.02 12.40
N LYS A 158 26.13 -1.36 11.25
CA LYS A 158 27.28 -0.76 10.55
C LYS A 158 26.87 0.61 9.98
N GLU A 159 27.87 1.42 9.68
CA GLU A 159 27.73 2.65 8.89
C GLU A 159 27.75 2.32 7.40
N GLY A 160 27.07 3.13 6.59
CA GLY A 160 27.03 2.99 5.14
C GLY A 160 25.67 3.36 4.55
N PHE A 161 25.35 2.75 3.43
CA PHE A 161 24.09 2.96 2.72
C PHE A 161 23.29 1.68 2.65
N ILE A 162 21.96 1.79 2.69
CA ILE A 162 21.07 0.66 2.45
C ILE A 162 21.14 0.31 0.96
N SER A 163 21.81 -0.78 0.63
CA SER A 163 21.93 -1.21 -0.77
C SER A 163 20.67 -1.88 -1.29
N GLN A 164 19.93 -2.58 -0.42
CA GLN A 164 18.68 -3.25 -0.75
C GLN A 164 17.90 -3.67 0.49
N ILE A 165 16.60 -3.88 0.32
CA ILE A 165 15.69 -4.39 1.35
C ILE A 165 15.19 -5.77 0.92
N ASN A 166 15.21 -6.73 1.83
CA ASN A 166 14.56 -8.03 1.61
C ASN A 166 13.08 -7.93 2.02
N THR A 167 12.28 -7.34 1.14
CA THR A 167 10.84 -7.12 1.36
C THR A 167 10.07 -8.42 1.60
N LYS A 168 10.48 -9.51 0.95
CA LYS A 168 9.90 -10.84 1.21
C LYS A 168 10.15 -11.27 2.65
N ALA A 169 11.37 -11.13 3.17
CA ALA A 169 11.68 -11.49 4.55
C ALA A 169 10.91 -10.63 5.57
N LEU A 170 10.67 -9.34 5.29
CA LEU A 170 9.80 -8.50 6.12
C LEU A 170 8.37 -9.06 6.17
N GLY A 171 7.83 -9.46 5.03
CA GLY A 171 6.52 -10.12 4.96
C GLY A 171 6.48 -11.45 5.75
N ASP A 172 7.52 -12.28 5.59
CA ASP A 172 7.63 -13.55 6.32
C ASP A 172 7.71 -13.33 7.86
N VAL A 173 8.41 -12.28 8.30
CA VAL A 173 8.47 -11.90 9.73
C VAL A 173 7.10 -11.37 10.19
N LEU A 174 6.42 -10.53 9.39
CA LEU A 174 5.07 -10.06 9.72
C LEU A 174 4.12 -11.22 9.98
N VAL A 175 4.14 -12.25 9.13
CA VAL A 175 3.33 -13.47 9.32
C VAL A 175 3.69 -14.18 10.62
N LYS A 176 4.99 -14.33 10.92
CA LYS A 176 5.47 -15.01 12.15
C LYS A 176 5.06 -14.30 13.43
N ILE A 177 4.99 -12.97 13.42
CA ILE A 177 4.55 -12.19 14.60
C ILE A 177 3.02 -12.05 14.70
N GLY A 178 2.26 -12.72 13.83
CA GLY A 178 0.80 -12.76 13.86
C GLY A 178 0.08 -11.76 12.96
N GLY A 179 0.79 -10.89 12.25
CA GLY A 179 0.19 -9.91 11.33
C GLY A 179 -0.32 -10.49 10.01
N GLY A 180 0.00 -11.76 9.71
CA GLY A 180 -0.46 -12.49 8.55
C GLY A 180 -0.87 -13.94 8.90
N ARG A 181 -1.62 -14.59 7.99
CA ARG A 181 -2.09 -15.96 8.19
C ARG A 181 -1.12 -16.97 7.56
N GLN A 182 -0.77 -18.02 8.30
CA GLN A 182 -0.14 -19.23 7.77
C GLN A 182 -1.20 -20.24 7.33
N LYS A 183 -2.32 -20.32 8.08
CA LYS A 183 -3.48 -21.17 7.79
C LYS A 183 -4.75 -20.31 7.78
N ALA A 184 -5.77 -20.75 7.06
CA ALA A 184 -7.05 -20.03 6.97
C ALA A 184 -7.72 -19.79 8.33
N SER A 185 -7.50 -20.68 9.29
CA SER A 185 -8.03 -20.61 10.68
C SER A 185 -7.29 -19.63 11.58
N ASP A 186 -6.12 -19.13 11.19
CA ASP A 186 -5.31 -18.29 12.07
C ASP A 186 -6.00 -16.94 12.32
N LYS A 187 -5.99 -16.51 13.59
CA LYS A 187 -6.42 -15.17 13.98
C LYS A 187 -5.30 -14.19 13.70
N LEU A 188 -5.66 -13.05 13.11
CA LEU A 188 -4.70 -11.97 12.87
C LEU A 188 -4.58 -11.08 14.11
N ASP A 189 -3.35 -10.75 14.47
CA ASP A 189 -3.07 -9.61 15.33
C ASP A 189 -2.90 -8.36 14.43
N LEU A 190 -3.92 -7.51 14.43
CA LEU A 190 -3.93 -6.32 13.59
C LEU A 190 -3.01 -5.21 14.11
N SER A 191 -2.49 -5.33 15.34
CA SER A 191 -1.65 -4.33 16.00
C SER A 191 -0.17 -4.43 15.65
N VAL A 192 0.28 -5.61 15.20
CA VAL A 192 1.70 -5.88 14.95
C VAL A 192 2.15 -5.45 13.57
N GLY A 193 3.46 -5.18 13.45
CA GLY A 193 4.07 -4.81 12.18
C GLY A 193 5.32 -3.97 12.33
N PHE A 194 5.57 -3.14 11.33
CA PHE A 194 6.74 -2.27 11.26
C PHE A 194 6.31 -0.86 10.86
N THR A 195 7.00 0.15 11.43
CA THR A 195 6.89 1.56 10.99
C THR A 195 8.27 2.15 10.74
N GLU A 196 8.30 3.28 10.06
CA GLU A 196 9.53 3.99 9.68
C GLU A 196 10.54 3.07 8.99
N VAL A 197 10.04 2.14 8.16
CA VAL A 197 10.91 1.25 7.38
C VAL A 197 11.77 2.08 6.44
N ILE A 198 13.08 2.00 6.65
CA ILE A 198 14.07 2.74 5.86
C ILE A 198 13.99 2.32 4.38
N LYS A 199 14.37 3.22 3.48
CA LYS A 199 14.37 2.95 2.03
C LYS A 199 15.77 2.67 1.51
N SER A 200 15.87 1.93 0.40
CA SER A 200 17.11 1.73 -0.33
C SER A 200 17.76 3.07 -0.71
N GLY A 201 19.08 3.17 -0.65
CA GLY A 201 19.84 4.38 -0.93
C GLY A 201 20.04 5.32 0.27
N GLN A 202 19.36 5.12 1.38
CA GLN A 202 19.51 5.98 2.56
C GLN A 202 20.82 5.67 3.32
N GLU A 203 21.46 6.72 3.80
CA GLU A 203 22.64 6.64 4.65
C GLU A 203 22.26 6.26 6.08
N VAL A 204 23.07 5.41 6.71
CA VAL A 204 22.86 4.93 8.07
C VAL A 204 24.14 4.91 8.88
N ASN A 205 24.01 5.06 10.19
CA ASN A 205 25.04 4.82 11.19
C ASN A 205 24.49 3.89 12.28
N LYS A 206 25.34 3.47 13.21
CA LYS A 206 24.98 2.51 14.27
C LYS A 206 23.83 2.97 15.20
N LYS A 207 23.46 4.26 15.18
CA LYS A 207 22.33 4.81 15.95
C LYS A 207 21.05 4.86 15.14
N THR A 208 21.12 4.78 13.80
CA THR A 208 20.00 4.91 12.88
C THR A 208 19.06 3.72 13.03
N PRO A 209 17.77 3.93 13.36
CA PRO A 209 16.79 2.87 13.27
C PRO A 209 16.52 2.50 11.80
N LEU A 210 16.50 1.22 11.49
CA LEU A 210 16.13 0.69 10.18
C LEU A 210 14.62 0.55 10.06
N LEU A 211 13.96 0.32 11.18
CA LEU A 211 12.52 0.26 11.37
C LEU A 211 12.19 0.23 12.87
N PHE A 212 10.92 0.44 13.20
CA PHE A 212 10.37 0.14 14.52
C PHE A 212 9.49 -1.10 14.43
N LEU A 213 9.78 -2.11 15.24
CA LEU A 213 8.98 -3.32 15.36
C LEU A 213 7.87 -3.11 16.38
N HIS A 214 6.63 -3.29 15.96
CA HIS A 214 5.44 -3.31 16.79
C HIS A 214 5.08 -4.76 17.11
N GLY A 215 5.06 -5.15 18.38
CA GLY A 215 4.83 -6.54 18.80
C GLY A 215 4.05 -6.66 20.10
N ALA A 216 3.57 -7.86 20.37
CA ALA A 216 3.14 -8.24 21.71
C ALA A 216 4.39 -8.32 22.58
N GLY A 217 4.42 -7.62 23.71
CA GLY A 217 5.47 -7.69 24.70
C GLY A 217 5.48 -9.03 25.42
#